data_1e157c24e123e9e3deec504b0ee9ebc6
#
_entry.id   1e157c24e123e9e3deec504b0ee9ebc6
#
_cell.length_a   1.000
_cell.length_b   1.000
_cell.length_c   1.000
_cell.angle_alpha   90.00
_cell.angle_beta   90.00
_cell.angle_gamma   90.00
#
_symmetry.space_group_name_H-M   'P 1'
#
loop_
_entity.id
_entity.type
_entity.pdbx_description
1 polymer ?
#
loop_
_entity_poly.entity_id
_entity_poly.type
_entity_poly.pdbx_seq_one_letter_code
_entity_poly.pdbx_strand_id
1 'polypeptide(L)'
;LLDQGFVSEAIINYVALLGWSPSDNREIFTLDELVQAFDYHHINKSPAVFDIAKLRWMNGEYIKKMDADEFYERALPYMKEVLKKDYNFKKIAGMVQTRIETFPDIPALIDFFEEVPEYDSAMYCHKKMKTNEETSLTVLKEVLPVLEEQEDYTNDPLFETLSAFVK
;
A
#
# COMPACT_ATOMS: atom_id res chain seq x y z
N LEU A 1 -3.66 14.20 -13.14
CA LEU A 1 -3.42 12.80 -12.70
C LEU A 1 -1.95 12.58 -12.30
N LEU A 2 -0.97 12.96 -13.11
CA LEU A 2 0.45 12.83 -12.73
C LEU A 2 0.74 13.55 -11.41
N ASP A 3 0.27 14.80 -11.28
CA ASP A 3 0.39 15.59 -10.03
C ASP A 3 -0.36 14.99 -8.84
N GLN A 4 -1.19 13.99 -9.07
CA GLN A 4 -1.92 13.24 -8.05
C GLN A 4 -1.24 11.90 -7.71
N GLY A 5 0.01 11.69 -8.16
CA GLY A 5 0.80 10.51 -7.85
C GLY A 5 0.47 9.25 -8.67
N PHE A 6 -0.23 9.40 -9.80
CA PHE A 6 -0.41 8.32 -10.76
C PHE A 6 0.82 8.19 -11.67
N VAL A 7 1.21 6.97 -12.00
CA VAL A 7 2.27 6.70 -12.97
C VAL A 7 1.73 6.74 -14.39
N SER A 8 2.56 7.16 -15.33
CA SER A 8 2.16 7.32 -16.74
C SER A 8 1.66 6.03 -17.36
N GLU A 9 2.31 4.93 -17.06
CA GLU A 9 1.99 3.58 -17.54
C GLU A 9 0.58 3.15 -17.12
N ALA A 10 0.21 3.40 -15.84
CA ALA A 10 -1.12 3.11 -15.35
C ALA A 10 -2.20 3.95 -16.06
N ILE A 11 -1.92 5.25 -16.28
CA ILE A 11 -2.84 6.13 -16.99
C ILE A 11 -3.04 5.67 -18.42
N ILE A 12 -1.96 5.36 -19.15
CA ILE A 12 -2.03 4.89 -20.55
C ILE A 12 -2.82 3.59 -20.63
N ASN A 13 -2.51 2.61 -19.77
CA ASN A 13 -3.20 1.33 -19.74
C ASN A 13 -4.70 1.52 -19.44
N TYR A 14 -5.02 2.33 -18.44
CA TYR A 14 -6.41 2.61 -18.08
C TYR A 14 -7.19 3.27 -19.22
N VAL A 15 -6.61 4.30 -19.87
CA VAL A 15 -7.25 5.00 -20.99
C VAL A 15 -7.46 4.04 -22.18
N ALA A 16 -6.51 3.15 -22.45
CA ALA A 16 -6.69 2.14 -23.50
C ALA A 16 -7.91 1.26 -23.21
N LEU A 17 -8.04 0.75 -21.97
CA LEU A 17 -9.16 -0.11 -21.58
C LEU A 17 -10.50 0.61 -21.47
N LEU A 18 -10.54 1.94 -21.41
CA LEU A 18 -11.80 2.68 -21.51
C LEU A 18 -12.47 2.50 -22.87
N GLY A 19 -11.69 2.41 -23.93
CA GLY A 19 -12.20 2.34 -25.32
C GLY A 19 -11.96 1.00 -26.01
N TRP A 20 -11.26 0.07 -25.39
CA TRP A 20 -10.85 -1.19 -25.98
C TRP A 20 -10.95 -2.34 -24.98
N SER A 21 -11.25 -3.54 -25.47
CA SER A 21 -11.32 -4.76 -24.66
C SER A 21 -10.36 -5.82 -25.19
N PRO A 22 -9.37 -6.27 -24.39
CA PRO A 22 -8.48 -7.35 -24.80
C PRO A 22 -9.25 -8.68 -24.92
N SER A 23 -8.77 -9.56 -25.77
CA SER A 23 -9.40 -10.86 -26.03
C SER A 23 -9.29 -11.84 -24.85
N ASP A 24 -8.30 -11.64 -23.98
CA ASP A 24 -7.98 -12.50 -22.83
C ASP A 24 -8.47 -11.94 -21.49
N ASN A 25 -9.21 -10.85 -21.48
CA ASN A 25 -9.71 -10.12 -20.29
C ASN A 25 -8.61 -9.66 -19.32
N ARG A 26 -7.37 -9.59 -19.76
CA ARG A 26 -6.25 -9.07 -18.97
C ARG A 26 -6.40 -7.56 -18.79
N GLU A 27 -6.06 -7.03 -17.62
CA GLU A 27 -6.22 -5.61 -17.32
C GLU A 27 -4.90 -4.87 -17.13
N ILE A 28 -3.81 -5.55 -16.84
CA ILE A 28 -2.49 -4.94 -16.60
C ILE A 28 -1.53 -5.35 -17.72
N PHE A 29 -0.98 -4.35 -18.41
CA PHE A 29 -0.09 -4.51 -19.55
C PHE A 29 1.15 -3.63 -19.37
N THR A 30 2.33 -4.11 -19.72
CA THR A 30 3.43 -3.20 -20.05
C THR A 30 3.08 -2.43 -21.32
N LEU A 31 3.78 -1.33 -21.59
CA LEU A 31 3.52 -0.57 -22.82
C LEU A 31 3.74 -1.43 -24.07
N ASP A 32 4.79 -2.24 -24.10
CA ASP A 32 5.10 -3.14 -25.23
C ASP A 32 4.01 -4.20 -25.41
N GLU A 33 3.54 -4.81 -24.30
CA GLU A 33 2.42 -5.76 -24.33
C GLU A 33 1.14 -5.10 -24.81
N LEU A 34 0.86 -3.87 -24.38
CA LEU A 34 -0.32 -3.12 -24.80
C LEU A 34 -0.29 -2.85 -26.31
N VAL A 35 0.87 -2.43 -26.84
CA VAL A 35 1.06 -2.20 -28.29
C VAL A 35 0.87 -3.49 -29.08
N GLN A 36 1.36 -4.65 -28.58
CA GLN A 36 1.21 -5.93 -29.25
C GLN A 36 -0.21 -6.50 -29.17
N ALA A 37 -0.91 -6.26 -28.06
CA ALA A 37 -2.26 -6.78 -27.84
C ALA A 37 -3.35 -5.92 -28.47
N PHE A 38 -3.06 -4.62 -28.72
CA PHE A 38 -4.06 -3.68 -29.18
C PHE A 38 -4.56 -4.02 -30.60
N ASP A 39 -5.87 -4.28 -30.70
CA ASP A 39 -6.56 -4.50 -31.95
C ASP A 39 -7.72 -3.51 -32.07
N TYR A 40 -7.65 -2.66 -33.09
CA TYR A 40 -8.67 -1.64 -33.34
C TYR A 40 -10.06 -2.23 -33.66
N HIS A 41 -10.15 -3.50 -34.06
CA HIS A 41 -11.43 -4.19 -34.26
C HIS A 41 -12.20 -4.45 -32.96
N HIS A 42 -11.49 -4.43 -31.80
CA HIS A 42 -12.07 -4.59 -30.49
C HIS A 42 -12.32 -3.26 -29.78
N ILE A 43 -12.38 -2.16 -30.52
CA ILE A 43 -12.75 -0.84 -29.95
C ILE A 43 -14.24 -0.87 -29.61
N ASN A 44 -14.55 -0.49 -28.38
CA ASN A 44 -15.90 -0.39 -27.87
C ASN A 44 -16.62 0.84 -28.45
N LYS A 45 -17.82 0.65 -28.96
CA LYS A 45 -18.65 1.75 -29.46
C LYS A 45 -19.51 2.41 -28.39
N SER A 46 -19.57 1.81 -27.20
CA SER A 46 -20.34 2.34 -26.07
C SER A 46 -19.56 3.43 -25.34
N PRO A 47 -20.24 4.44 -24.79
CA PRO A 47 -19.60 5.44 -23.94
C PRO A 47 -18.91 4.77 -22.76
N ALA A 48 -17.66 5.13 -22.49
CA ALA A 48 -16.94 4.67 -21.31
C ALA A 48 -17.22 5.61 -20.12
N VAL A 49 -17.35 5.05 -18.94
CA VAL A 49 -17.46 5.80 -17.69
C VAL A 49 -16.11 5.81 -17.02
N PHE A 50 -15.63 6.99 -16.67
CA PHE A 50 -14.38 7.12 -15.92
C PHE A 50 -14.58 6.65 -14.49
N ASP A 51 -13.79 5.65 -14.08
CA ASP A 51 -13.79 5.08 -12.73
C ASP A 51 -12.44 5.33 -12.06
N ILE A 52 -12.40 6.27 -11.14
CA ILE A 52 -11.18 6.63 -10.40
C ILE A 52 -10.71 5.49 -9.48
N ALA A 53 -11.62 4.71 -8.92
CA ALA A 53 -11.27 3.59 -8.04
C ALA A 53 -10.52 2.51 -8.84
N LYS A 54 -11.00 2.20 -10.04
CA LYS A 54 -10.29 1.28 -10.95
C LYS A 54 -8.92 1.81 -11.35
N LEU A 55 -8.81 3.10 -11.66
CA LEU A 55 -7.52 3.70 -12.01
C LEU A 55 -6.56 3.65 -10.82
N ARG A 56 -7.02 3.94 -9.60
CA ARG A 56 -6.19 3.83 -8.38
C ARG A 56 -5.70 2.41 -8.18
N TRP A 57 -6.58 1.42 -8.24
CA TRP A 57 -6.20 0.02 -8.15
C TRP A 57 -5.14 -0.36 -9.19
N MET A 58 -5.36 -0.01 -10.46
CA MET A 58 -4.38 -0.26 -11.52
C MET A 58 -3.04 0.38 -11.21
N ASN A 59 -3.04 1.64 -10.77
CA ASN A 59 -1.83 2.36 -10.40
C ASN A 59 -1.06 1.65 -9.28
N GLY A 60 -1.76 1.14 -8.26
CA GLY A 60 -1.18 0.33 -7.21
C GLY A 60 -0.49 -0.94 -7.75
N GLU A 61 -1.06 -1.60 -8.77
CA GLU A 61 -0.45 -2.77 -9.39
C GLU A 61 0.86 -2.43 -10.14
N TYR A 62 0.95 -1.25 -10.74
CA TYR A 62 2.21 -0.75 -11.33
C TYR A 62 3.24 -0.38 -10.27
N ILE A 63 2.82 0.31 -9.21
CA ILE A 63 3.70 0.68 -8.09
C ILE A 63 4.29 -0.57 -7.43
N LYS A 64 3.50 -1.62 -7.20
CA LYS A 64 3.97 -2.90 -6.62
C LYS A 64 5.06 -3.58 -7.46
N LYS A 65 5.01 -3.41 -8.78
CA LYS A 65 5.97 -4.01 -9.72
C LYS A 65 7.17 -3.11 -10.04
N MET A 66 7.14 -1.87 -9.59
CA MET A 66 8.22 -0.90 -9.81
C MET A 66 9.51 -1.39 -9.15
N ASP A 67 10.66 -1.12 -9.77
CA ASP A 67 11.96 -1.36 -9.15
C ASP A 67 12.07 -0.64 -7.80
N ALA A 68 12.71 -1.29 -6.83
CA ALA A 68 12.77 -0.78 -5.45
C ALA A 68 13.51 0.55 -5.34
N ASP A 69 14.57 0.76 -6.13
CA ASP A 69 15.32 2.01 -6.11
C ASP A 69 14.55 3.11 -6.83
N GLU A 70 13.88 2.81 -7.94
CA GLU A 70 12.97 3.75 -8.62
C GLU A 70 11.82 4.16 -7.70
N PHE A 71 11.18 3.18 -7.03
CA PHE A 71 10.14 3.46 -6.06
C PHE A 71 10.64 4.37 -4.93
N TYR A 72 11.80 4.06 -4.37
CA TYR A 72 12.41 4.84 -3.30
C TYR A 72 12.60 6.31 -3.72
N GLU A 73 13.17 6.57 -4.88
CA GLU A 73 13.42 7.93 -5.37
C GLU A 73 12.11 8.73 -5.51
N ARG A 74 11.05 8.11 -6.02
CA ARG A 74 9.73 8.73 -6.17
C ARG A 74 9.00 8.92 -4.84
N ALA A 75 9.17 8.00 -3.89
CA ALA A 75 8.51 8.03 -2.58
C ALA A 75 9.18 9.00 -1.59
N LEU A 76 10.50 9.24 -1.75
CA LEU A 76 11.29 10.02 -0.81
C LEU A 76 10.74 11.43 -0.51
N PRO A 77 10.26 12.22 -1.48
CA PRO A 77 9.65 13.53 -1.20
C PRO A 77 8.46 13.41 -0.24
N TYR A 78 7.56 12.46 -0.49
CA TYR A 78 6.37 12.24 0.35
C TYR A 78 6.71 11.75 1.75
N MET A 79 7.73 10.90 1.90
CA MET A 79 8.22 10.48 3.21
C MET A 79 8.79 11.66 4.01
N LYS A 80 9.54 12.55 3.35
CA LYS A 80 10.14 13.75 3.97
C LYS A 80 9.12 14.84 4.35
N GLU A 81 7.90 14.79 3.81
CA GLU A 81 6.83 15.67 4.26
C GLU A 81 6.48 15.44 5.73
N VAL A 82 6.54 14.20 6.19
CA VAL A 82 6.14 13.77 7.53
C VAL A 82 7.34 13.49 8.42
N LEU A 83 8.27 12.66 7.94
CA LEU A 83 9.41 12.19 8.73
C LEU A 83 10.52 13.26 8.76
N LYS A 84 10.84 13.78 9.96
CA LYS A 84 11.81 14.87 10.16
C LYS A 84 13.12 14.38 10.77
N LYS A 85 13.12 13.20 11.41
CA LYS A 85 14.30 12.60 12.02
C LYS A 85 15.10 11.76 11.01
N ASP A 86 16.22 11.24 11.42
CA ASP A 86 17.04 10.34 10.62
C ASP A 86 16.48 8.92 10.71
N TYR A 87 15.82 8.49 9.62
CA TYR A 87 15.24 7.16 9.48
C TYR A 87 15.90 6.38 8.35
N ASN A 88 15.80 5.07 8.40
CA ASN A 88 16.13 4.24 7.25
C ASN A 88 14.99 4.32 6.21
N PHE A 89 15.00 5.39 5.40
CA PHE A 89 13.96 5.66 4.39
C PHE A 89 13.82 4.53 3.36
N LYS A 90 14.91 3.85 2.99
CA LYS A 90 14.81 2.69 2.07
C LYS A 90 14.04 1.53 2.68
N LYS A 91 14.24 1.26 3.99
CA LYS A 91 13.48 0.23 4.69
C LYS A 91 12.00 0.60 4.76
N ILE A 92 11.69 1.86 5.09
CA ILE A 92 10.30 2.36 5.14
C ILE A 92 9.66 2.28 3.75
N ALA A 93 10.37 2.69 2.70
CA ALA A 93 9.88 2.59 1.32
C ALA A 93 9.47 1.15 0.97
N GLY A 94 10.30 0.16 1.25
CA GLY A 94 9.97 -1.25 1.04
C GLY A 94 8.74 -1.74 1.81
N MET A 95 8.45 -1.16 2.98
CA MET A 95 7.27 -1.51 3.78
C MET A 95 5.97 -0.94 3.20
N VAL A 96 6.02 0.20 2.53
CA VAL A 96 4.81 0.90 2.02
C VAL A 96 4.52 0.62 0.55
N GLN A 97 5.51 0.20 -0.25
CA GLN A 97 5.37 0.00 -1.70
C GLN A 97 4.15 -0.87 -2.09
N THR A 98 3.89 -1.93 -1.34
CA THR A 98 2.78 -2.85 -1.62
C THR A 98 1.45 -2.42 -1.03
N ARG A 99 1.42 -1.30 -0.29
CA ARG A 99 0.27 -0.84 0.50
C ARG A 99 -0.37 0.42 -0.03
N ILE A 100 0.21 1.05 -1.03
CA ILE A 100 -0.29 2.30 -1.61
C ILE A 100 -0.87 2.08 -3.00
N GLU A 101 -1.80 2.92 -3.37
CA GLU A 101 -2.33 3.03 -4.72
C GLU A 101 -1.79 4.27 -5.45
N THR A 102 -1.42 5.32 -4.69
CA THR A 102 -0.77 6.53 -5.20
C THR A 102 0.30 7.01 -4.23
N PHE A 103 1.30 7.75 -4.71
CA PHE A 103 2.37 8.25 -3.83
C PHE A 103 1.88 9.17 -2.70
N PRO A 104 0.86 10.05 -2.88
CA PRO A 104 0.27 10.82 -1.79
C PRO A 104 -0.37 9.99 -0.65
N ASP A 105 -0.53 8.68 -0.81
CA ASP A 105 -1.02 7.81 0.28
C ASP A 105 0.08 7.56 1.33
N ILE A 106 1.36 7.79 1.00
CA ILE A 106 2.51 7.48 1.86
C ILE A 106 2.47 8.22 3.21
N PRO A 107 2.28 9.55 3.27
CA PRO A 107 2.30 10.28 4.54
C PRO A 107 1.39 9.67 5.61
N ALA A 108 0.16 9.34 5.27
CA ALA A 108 -0.83 8.77 6.20
C ALA A 108 -0.49 7.35 6.68
N LEU A 109 0.42 6.64 5.98
CA LEU A 109 0.85 5.31 6.37
C LEU A 109 2.08 5.29 7.28
N ILE A 110 2.77 6.42 7.41
CA ILE A 110 4.06 6.49 8.11
C ILE A 110 4.13 7.57 9.18
N ASP A 111 3.08 8.36 9.36
CA ASP A 111 3.01 9.46 10.34
C ASP A 111 3.30 8.99 11.78
N PHE A 112 2.88 7.77 12.11
CA PHE A 112 3.09 7.16 13.43
C PHE A 112 4.59 6.95 13.78
N PHE A 113 5.50 6.97 12.81
CA PHE A 113 6.94 6.91 13.10
C PHE A 113 7.42 8.21 13.77
N GLU A 114 6.82 9.33 13.43
CA GLU A 114 7.22 10.63 13.95
C GLU A 114 6.49 10.96 15.23
N GLU A 115 5.18 10.72 15.28
CA GLU A 115 4.30 11.03 16.39
C GLU A 115 3.19 9.98 16.49
N VAL A 116 2.89 9.55 17.71
CA VAL A 116 1.73 8.67 17.94
C VAL A 116 0.46 9.49 17.74
N PRO A 117 -0.39 9.15 16.75
CA PRO A 117 -1.60 9.92 16.50
C PRO A 117 -2.59 9.81 17.67
N GLU A 118 -3.44 10.81 17.83
CA GLU A 118 -4.59 10.68 18.72
C GLU A 118 -5.54 9.60 18.17
N TYR A 119 -5.97 8.70 19.02
CA TYR A 119 -6.88 7.62 18.65
C TYR A 119 -7.93 7.37 19.74
N ASP A 120 -9.08 6.86 19.34
CA ASP A 120 -10.13 6.44 20.25
C ASP A 120 -9.79 5.04 20.82
N SER A 121 -9.77 4.90 22.16
CA SER A 121 -9.55 3.62 22.83
C SER A 121 -10.60 2.56 22.47
N ALA A 122 -11.76 2.98 21.97
CA ALA A 122 -12.79 2.07 21.45
C ALA A 122 -12.29 1.18 20.29
N MET A 123 -11.21 1.57 19.57
CA MET A 123 -10.59 0.74 18.54
C MET A 123 -10.06 -0.61 19.08
N TYR A 124 -9.75 -0.70 20.37
CA TYR A 124 -9.31 -1.94 21.02
C TYR A 124 -10.48 -2.84 21.41
N CYS A 125 -11.74 -2.38 21.24
CA CYS A 125 -12.94 -3.13 21.60
C CYS A 125 -13.50 -3.86 20.39
N HIS A 126 -13.51 -5.21 20.40
CA HIS A 126 -14.01 -5.99 19.28
C HIS A 126 -14.93 -7.11 19.73
N LYS A 127 -16.23 -7.04 19.37
CA LYS A 127 -17.27 -7.98 19.84
C LYS A 127 -16.96 -9.45 19.53
N LYS A 128 -16.48 -9.78 18.34
CA LYS A 128 -16.17 -11.17 17.95
C LYS A 128 -14.95 -11.72 18.70
N MET A 129 -13.97 -10.87 18.97
CA MET A 129 -12.75 -11.23 19.71
C MET A 129 -12.96 -11.15 21.24
N LYS A 130 -14.13 -10.67 21.67
CA LYS A 130 -14.50 -10.47 23.09
C LYS A 130 -13.51 -9.57 23.84
N THR A 131 -12.91 -8.60 23.14
CA THR A 131 -12.01 -7.62 23.74
C THR A 131 -12.78 -6.39 24.19
N ASN A 132 -12.31 -5.78 25.27
CA ASN A 132 -12.73 -4.48 25.80
C ASN A 132 -11.48 -3.71 26.26
N GLU A 133 -11.63 -2.48 26.72
CA GLU A 133 -10.50 -1.64 27.11
C GLU A 133 -9.63 -2.30 28.20
N GLU A 134 -10.24 -2.93 29.20
CA GLU A 134 -9.55 -3.56 30.32
C GLU A 134 -8.76 -4.80 29.86
N THR A 135 -9.40 -5.71 29.12
CA THR A 135 -8.72 -6.92 28.60
C THR A 135 -7.62 -6.55 27.61
N SER A 136 -7.85 -5.58 26.75
CA SER A 136 -6.85 -5.12 25.80
C SER A 136 -5.66 -4.46 26.49
N LEU A 137 -5.90 -3.64 27.50
CA LEU A 137 -4.83 -3.04 28.30
C LEU A 137 -3.99 -4.11 29.04
N THR A 138 -4.64 -5.15 29.54
CA THR A 138 -3.93 -6.29 30.19
C THR A 138 -3.01 -6.97 29.18
N VAL A 139 -3.53 -7.35 28.01
CA VAL A 139 -2.74 -8.00 26.95
C VAL A 139 -1.57 -7.12 26.50
N LEU A 140 -1.80 -5.80 26.32
CA LEU A 140 -0.74 -4.87 25.93
C LEU A 140 0.37 -4.77 26.98
N LYS A 141 0.02 -4.78 28.27
CA LYS A 141 1.00 -4.79 29.36
C LYS A 141 1.81 -6.10 29.45
N GLU A 142 1.18 -7.21 29.11
CA GLU A 142 1.84 -8.52 29.13
C GLU A 142 2.74 -8.74 27.91
N VAL A 143 2.34 -8.23 26.73
CA VAL A 143 3.15 -8.38 25.51
C VAL A 143 4.34 -7.43 25.47
N LEU A 144 4.27 -6.29 26.18
CA LEU A 144 5.34 -5.28 26.13
C LEU A 144 6.71 -5.86 26.55
N PRO A 145 6.86 -6.50 27.73
CA PRO A 145 8.15 -7.09 28.11
C PRO A 145 8.62 -8.18 27.13
N VAL A 146 7.71 -8.95 26.54
CA VAL A 146 8.04 -9.95 25.51
C VAL A 146 8.66 -9.31 24.28
N LEU A 147 8.12 -8.14 23.87
CA LEU A 147 8.68 -7.37 22.78
C LEU A 147 10.00 -6.69 23.15
N GLU A 148 10.15 -6.20 24.38
CA GLU A 148 11.39 -5.58 24.87
C GLU A 148 12.57 -6.56 24.92
N GLU A 149 12.31 -7.86 25.18
CA GLU A 149 13.31 -8.92 25.15
C GLU A 149 13.63 -9.44 23.75
N GLN A 150 12.83 -9.05 22.74
CA GLN A 150 13.01 -9.49 21.36
C GLN A 150 14.22 -8.81 20.72
N GLU A 151 15.22 -9.60 20.30
CA GLU A 151 16.43 -9.07 19.62
C GLU A 151 16.23 -8.90 18.10
N ASP A 152 15.52 -9.83 17.47
CA ASP A 152 15.30 -9.83 16.01
C ASP A 152 13.83 -9.48 15.69
N TYR A 153 13.64 -8.26 15.16
CA TYR A 153 12.33 -7.74 14.73
C TYR A 153 12.02 -7.99 13.23
N THR A 154 12.71 -8.94 12.61
CA THR A 154 12.32 -9.41 11.28
C THR A 154 11.02 -10.21 11.35
N ASN A 155 10.36 -10.40 10.18
CA ASN A 155 8.99 -10.92 10.14
C ASN A 155 8.83 -12.28 10.83
N ASP A 156 9.70 -13.26 10.50
CA ASP A 156 9.52 -14.63 10.97
C ASP A 156 9.75 -14.77 12.49
N PRO A 157 10.87 -14.28 13.08
CA PRO A 157 11.08 -14.31 14.52
C PRO A 157 10.01 -13.56 15.32
N LEU A 158 9.61 -12.37 14.84
CA LEU A 158 8.56 -11.58 15.49
C LEU A 158 7.20 -12.30 15.45
N PHE A 159 6.87 -12.92 14.31
CA PHE A 159 5.64 -13.70 14.16
C PHE A 159 5.63 -14.92 15.09
N GLU A 160 6.76 -15.65 15.22
CA GLU A 160 6.88 -16.81 16.12
C GLU A 160 6.70 -16.38 17.56
N THR A 161 7.37 -15.30 18.00
CA THR A 161 7.27 -14.78 19.37
C THR A 161 5.83 -14.38 19.71
N LEU A 162 5.18 -13.58 18.84
CA LEU A 162 3.79 -13.16 19.08
C LEU A 162 2.81 -14.33 19.00
N SER A 163 3.04 -15.32 18.13
CA SER A 163 2.20 -16.50 18.01
C SER A 163 2.33 -17.42 19.25
N ALA A 164 3.50 -17.46 19.87
CA ALA A 164 3.71 -18.18 21.14
C ALA A 164 3.02 -17.47 22.32
N PHE A 165 3.03 -16.14 22.32
CA PHE A 165 2.37 -15.33 23.35
C PHE A 165 0.84 -15.50 23.35
N VAL A 166 0.20 -15.67 22.20
CA VAL A 166 -1.27 -15.76 22.06
C VAL A 166 -1.81 -17.17 22.39
N LYS A 167 -0.98 -18.19 22.52
CA LYS A 167 -1.39 -19.57 22.89
C LYS A 167 -1.55 -19.73 24.38
#